data_3038b861ead015d6e211075c305f5ca5
#
_entry.id   3038b861ead015d6e211075c305f5ca5
#
_cell.length_a   1.000
_cell.length_b   1.000
_cell.length_c   1.000
_cell.angle_alpha   90.00
_cell.angle_beta   90.00
_cell.angle_gamma   90.00
#
_symmetry.space_group_name_H-M   'P 1'
#
loop_
_entity.id
_entity.type
_entity.pdbx_description
1 polymer ?
#
loop_
_entity_poly.entity_id
_entity_poly.type
_entity_poly.pdbx_seq_one_letter_code
_entity_poly.pdbx_strand_id
1 'polypeptide(L)'
;LLGEHRITELTDAMAILGVTDFRFLGGAGKYRDSGMMDVESNQRADCFWRADLLEAATDLVTIIREVRPQVVATYDDFGGYGHPDHIQAHRVTTYAIALAESPSFKPELGETWSVAKVYWTAFPKSRIVEGITKLKEIGDESEFASMDPDDIPFAVDDSVITTVIDGAAFT
;
A
#
# COMPACT_ATOMS: atom_id res chain seq x y z
N LEU A 1 -16.09 -18.11 0.42
CA LEU A 1 -16.09 -18.21 1.90
C LEU A 1 -15.11 -17.23 2.55
N LEU A 2 -13.76 -17.42 2.46
CA LEU A 2 -12.82 -16.50 3.13
C LEU A 2 -12.84 -15.11 2.51
N GLY A 3 -12.86 -14.99 1.19
CA GLY A 3 -12.93 -13.71 0.49
C GLY A 3 -14.19 -12.91 0.84
N GLU A 4 -15.33 -13.56 0.93
CA GLU A 4 -16.60 -12.92 1.35
C GLU A 4 -16.50 -12.42 2.80
N HIS A 5 -15.91 -13.21 3.69
CA HIS A 5 -15.67 -12.79 5.07
C HIS A 5 -14.75 -11.54 5.13
N ARG A 6 -13.67 -11.52 4.36
CA ARG A 6 -12.78 -10.36 4.27
C ARG A 6 -13.45 -9.10 3.73
N ILE A 7 -14.41 -9.23 2.82
CA ILE A 7 -15.22 -8.08 2.35
C ILE A 7 -16.03 -7.51 3.52
N THR A 8 -16.64 -8.37 4.35
CA THR A 8 -17.40 -7.93 5.53
C THR A 8 -16.50 -7.23 6.54
N GLU A 9 -15.34 -7.82 6.89
CA GLU A 9 -14.37 -7.22 7.81
C GLU A 9 -13.91 -5.84 7.33
N LEU A 10 -13.61 -5.70 6.03
CA LEU A 10 -13.23 -4.41 5.46
C LEU A 10 -14.37 -3.40 5.54
N THR A 11 -15.59 -3.82 5.21
CA THR A 11 -16.77 -2.95 5.27
C THR A 11 -16.99 -2.41 6.69
N ASP A 12 -16.89 -3.27 7.69
CA ASP A 12 -17.04 -2.91 9.10
C ASP A 12 -15.91 -1.96 9.56
N ALA A 13 -14.67 -2.24 9.17
CA ALA A 13 -13.54 -1.38 9.45
C ALA A 13 -13.69 0.01 8.81
N MET A 14 -14.10 0.09 7.56
CA MET A 14 -14.35 1.37 6.86
C MET A 14 -15.48 2.16 7.52
N ALA A 15 -16.54 1.49 7.96
CA ALA A 15 -17.63 2.14 8.70
C ALA A 15 -17.14 2.78 10.02
N ILE A 16 -16.31 2.08 10.78
CA ILE A 16 -15.71 2.57 12.03
C ILE A 16 -14.79 3.79 11.75
N LEU A 17 -14.01 3.73 10.67
CA LEU A 17 -13.10 4.82 10.26
C LEU A 17 -13.83 6.00 9.60
N GLY A 18 -15.15 5.90 9.34
CA GLY A 18 -15.91 6.92 8.62
C GLY A 18 -15.58 7.03 7.14
N VAL A 19 -14.97 6.00 6.55
CA VAL A 19 -14.66 5.93 5.12
C VAL A 19 -15.88 5.42 4.37
N THR A 20 -16.45 6.24 3.50
CA THR A 20 -17.68 5.93 2.75
C THR A 20 -17.43 5.47 1.33
N ASP A 21 -16.29 5.83 0.74
CA ASP A 21 -15.88 5.36 -0.60
C ASP A 21 -14.61 4.50 -0.47
N PHE A 22 -14.79 3.20 -0.53
CA PHE A 22 -13.70 2.24 -0.63
C PHE A 22 -14.03 1.25 -1.75
N ARG A 23 -13.00 0.80 -2.47
CA ARG A 23 -13.18 0.01 -3.68
C ARG A 23 -12.13 -1.08 -3.77
N PHE A 24 -12.54 -2.24 -4.26
CA PHE A 24 -11.60 -3.27 -4.69
C PHE A 24 -11.17 -2.98 -6.13
N LEU A 25 -9.87 -2.90 -6.37
CA LEU A 25 -9.30 -2.65 -7.69
C LEU A 25 -9.80 -3.68 -8.72
N GLY A 26 -10.42 -3.20 -9.81
CA GLY A 26 -11.02 -4.04 -10.83
C GLY A 26 -12.24 -4.86 -10.38
N GLY A 27 -12.74 -4.66 -9.15
CA GLY A 27 -13.87 -5.37 -8.56
C GLY A 27 -13.47 -6.43 -7.54
N ALA A 28 -14.40 -6.75 -6.64
CA ALA A 28 -14.17 -7.75 -5.59
C ALA A 28 -13.82 -9.12 -6.16
N GLY A 29 -12.72 -9.71 -5.69
CA GLY A 29 -12.26 -11.03 -6.10
C GLY A 29 -11.44 -11.07 -7.40
N LYS A 30 -11.18 -9.93 -8.06
CA LYS A 30 -10.33 -9.90 -9.26
C LYS A 30 -8.89 -10.34 -8.93
N TYR A 31 -8.35 -9.85 -7.84
CA TYR A 31 -7.00 -10.19 -7.38
C TYR A 31 -7.04 -10.89 -6.03
N ARG A 32 -6.19 -11.89 -5.86
CA ARG A 32 -5.98 -12.58 -4.60
C ARG A 32 -4.71 -12.11 -3.93
N ASP A 33 -4.67 -12.23 -2.61
CA ASP A 33 -3.46 -12.08 -1.83
C ASP A 33 -2.38 -13.03 -2.32
N SER A 34 -1.17 -12.51 -2.49
CA SER A 34 -0.02 -13.25 -3.03
C SER A 34 0.76 -14.00 -1.95
N GLY A 35 0.52 -13.69 -0.67
CA GLY A 35 1.36 -14.12 0.44
C GLY A 35 2.69 -13.38 0.50
N MET A 36 3.51 -13.73 1.47
CA MET A 36 4.87 -13.18 1.58
C MET A 36 5.73 -13.56 0.38
N MET A 37 6.86 -12.85 0.18
CA MET A 37 7.79 -13.15 -0.90
C MET A 37 8.30 -14.61 -0.81
N ASP A 38 8.50 -15.21 -1.97
CA ASP A 38 9.05 -16.56 -2.14
C ASP A 38 8.16 -17.73 -1.66
N VAL A 39 6.86 -17.49 -1.42
CA VAL A 39 5.91 -18.58 -1.15
C VAL A 39 5.20 -19.05 -2.42
N GLU A 40 4.68 -20.28 -2.39
CA GLU A 40 4.03 -20.92 -3.54
C GLU A 40 2.86 -20.09 -4.12
N SER A 41 2.11 -19.40 -3.28
CA SER A 41 0.99 -18.56 -3.73
C SER A 41 1.39 -17.43 -4.66
N ASN A 42 2.66 -16.98 -4.65
CA ASN A 42 3.17 -15.99 -5.61
C ASN A 42 3.15 -16.49 -7.08
N GLN A 43 3.04 -17.81 -7.29
CA GLN A 43 3.00 -18.40 -8.64
C GLN A 43 1.58 -18.50 -9.21
N ARG A 44 0.56 -18.19 -8.44
CA ARG A 44 -0.83 -18.23 -8.89
C ARG A 44 -1.09 -17.14 -9.94
N ALA A 45 -1.83 -17.50 -10.98
CA ALA A 45 -2.18 -16.55 -12.05
C ALA A 45 -3.15 -15.45 -11.60
N ASP A 46 -3.93 -15.72 -10.55
CA ASP A 46 -4.93 -14.81 -9.99
C ASP A 46 -4.43 -13.98 -8.79
N CYS A 47 -3.15 -14.09 -8.40
CA CYS A 47 -2.59 -13.29 -7.33
C CYS A 47 -2.18 -11.89 -7.83
N PHE A 48 -2.26 -10.89 -6.95
CA PHE A 48 -2.01 -9.49 -7.32
C PHE A 48 -0.55 -9.25 -7.77
N TRP A 49 0.41 -9.94 -7.18
CA TRP A 49 1.81 -9.88 -7.60
C TRP A 49 2.03 -10.19 -9.09
N ARG A 50 1.21 -11.07 -9.65
CA ARG A 50 1.29 -11.46 -11.06
C ARG A 50 0.34 -10.72 -11.99
N ALA A 51 -0.43 -9.79 -11.47
CA ALA A 51 -1.35 -8.99 -12.27
C ALA A 51 -0.58 -8.26 -13.39
N ASP A 52 -1.19 -8.18 -14.56
CA ASP A 52 -0.67 -7.31 -15.63
C ASP A 52 -0.67 -5.87 -15.15
N LEU A 53 0.51 -5.24 -15.16
CA LEU A 53 0.69 -3.91 -14.62
C LEU A 53 -0.15 -2.86 -15.35
N LEU A 54 -0.25 -2.98 -16.68
CA LEU A 54 -1.04 -2.02 -17.47
C LEU A 54 -2.53 -2.20 -17.23
N GLU A 55 -3.00 -3.44 -17.09
CA GLU A 55 -4.40 -3.73 -16.77
C GLU A 55 -4.76 -3.17 -15.40
N ALA A 56 -4.01 -3.50 -14.36
CA ALA A 56 -4.25 -3.03 -13.00
C ALA A 56 -4.14 -1.49 -12.89
N ALA A 57 -3.15 -0.89 -13.57
CA ALA A 57 -3.03 0.56 -13.63
C ALA A 57 -4.21 1.21 -14.38
N THR A 58 -4.75 0.57 -15.42
CA THR A 58 -5.93 1.07 -16.13
C THR A 58 -7.17 1.12 -15.24
N ASP A 59 -7.37 0.09 -14.41
CA ASP A 59 -8.45 0.08 -13.42
C ASP A 59 -8.30 1.27 -12.45
N LEU A 60 -7.08 1.54 -12.00
CA LEU A 60 -6.81 2.66 -11.09
C LEU A 60 -6.89 4.03 -11.78
N VAL A 61 -6.53 4.14 -13.06
CA VAL A 61 -6.74 5.38 -13.85
C VAL A 61 -8.20 5.79 -13.86
N THR A 62 -9.11 4.84 -14.03
CA THR A 62 -10.54 5.11 -13.99
C THR A 62 -10.95 5.75 -12.66
N ILE A 63 -10.45 5.19 -11.56
CA ILE A 63 -10.74 5.71 -10.21
C ILE A 63 -10.10 7.10 -10.02
N ILE A 64 -8.85 7.29 -10.42
CA ILE A 64 -8.16 8.60 -10.29
C ILE A 64 -8.90 9.68 -11.07
N ARG A 65 -9.32 9.43 -12.30
CA ARG A 65 -10.03 10.40 -13.13
C ARG A 65 -11.44 10.70 -12.61
N GLU A 66 -12.10 9.72 -11.99
CA GLU A 66 -13.40 9.90 -11.35
C GLU A 66 -13.30 10.69 -10.04
N VAL A 67 -12.43 10.25 -9.12
CA VAL A 67 -12.30 10.81 -7.76
C VAL A 67 -11.54 12.14 -7.76
N ARG A 68 -10.61 12.32 -8.71
CA ARG A 68 -9.77 13.52 -8.85
C ARG A 68 -9.00 13.88 -7.58
N PRO A 69 -8.24 12.95 -6.98
CA PRO A 69 -7.54 13.18 -5.73
C PRO A 69 -6.41 14.19 -5.90
N GLN A 70 -6.30 15.15 -4.99
CA GLN A 70 -5.17 16.07 -4.92
C GLN A 70 -3.94 15.39 -4.33
N VAL A 71 -4.16 14.40 -3.46
CA VAL A 71 -3.11 13.66 -2.74
C VAL A 71 -3.38 12.17 -2.89
N VAL A 72 -2.34 11.42 -3.18
CA VAL A 72 -2.35 9.95 -3.18
C VAL A 72 -1.30 9.46 -2.19
N ALA A 73 -1.66 8.52 -1.35
CA ALA A 73 -0.73 7.79 -0.49
C ALA A 73 -0.65 6.32 -0.92
N THR A 74 0.55 5.79 -1.00
CA THR A 74 0.82 4.39 -1.34
C THR A 74 2.03 3.88 -0.58
N TYR A 75 2.39 2.62 -0.78
CA TYR A 75 3.66 2.07 -0.27
C TYR A 75 4.85 2.66 -1.03
N ASP A 76 6.04 2.55 -0.42
CA ASP A 76 7.32 2.79 -1.09
C ASP A 76 7.61 1.67 -2.12
N ASP A 77 8.72 1.78 -2.83
CA ASP A 77 9.14 0.83 -3.87
C ASP A 77 9.54 -0.55 -3.31
N PHE A 78 9.86 -0.62 -2.01
CA PHE A 78 10.10 -1.88 -1.29
C PHE A 78 8.81 -2.48 -0.72
N GLY A 79 7.66 -1.80 -0.80
CA GLY A 79 6.38 -2.28 -0.28
C GLY A 79 6.31 -2.32 1.25
N GLY A 80 6.95 -1.36 1.89
CA GLY A 80 7.05 -1.27 3.34
C GLY A 80 8.04 -2.28 3.92
N TYR A 81 7.68 -3.55 3.99
CA TYR A 81 8.51 -4.63 4.55
C TYR A 81 8.75 -5.79 3.55
N GLY A 82 8.64 -5.53 2.26
CA GLY A 82 8.95 -6.49 1.20
C GLY A 82 7.78 -7.41 0.82
N HIS A 83 6.53 -7.06 1.18
CA HIS A 83 5.37 -7.84 0.74
C HIS A 83 5.12 -7.64 -0.76
N PRO A 84 4.97 -8.70 -1.57
CA PRO A 84 4.79 -8.60 -3.02
C PRO A 84 3.62 -7.69 -3.43
N ASP A 85 2.48 -7.83 -2.75
CA ASP A 85 1.30 -7.03 -3.07
C ASP A 85 1.47 -5.54 -2.74
N HIS A 86 2.27 -5.21 -1.74
CA HIS A 86 2.59 -3.83 -1.42
C HIS A 86 3.52 -3.21 -2.48
N ILE A 87 4.52 -3.98 -2.95
CA ILE A 87 5.38 -3.58 -4.07
C ILE A 87 4.54 -3.40 -5.34
N GLN A 88 3.61 -4.32 -5.59
CA GLN A 88 2.72 -4.21 -6.74
C GLN A 88 1.76 -3.02 -6.63
N ALA A 89 1.24 -2.73 -5.44
CA ALA A 89 0.42 -1.53 -5.18
C ALA A 89 1.20 -0.24 -5.47
N HIS A 90 2.47 -0.16 -5.05
CA HIS A 90 3.36 0.94 -5.41
C HIS A 90 3.51 1.09 -6.93
N ARG A 91 3.82 -0.01 -7.64
CA ARG A 91 4.01 -0.02 -9.10
C ARG A 91 2.75 0.42 -9.83
N VAL A 92 1.61 -0.18 -9.49
CA VAL A 92 0.31 0.12 -10.10
C VAL A 92 -0.06 1.58 -9.86
N THR A 93 0.11 2.09 -8.64
CA THR A 93 -0.21 3.47 -8.30
C THR A 93 0.68 4.47 -9.04
N THR A 94 1.99 4.26 -9.05
CA THR A 94 2.95 5.13 -9.73
C THR A 94 2.65 5.19 -11.23
N TYR A 95 2.37 4.03 -11.84
CA TYR A 95 2.06 3.95 -13.27
C TYR A 95 0.71 4.58 -13.59
N ALA A 96 -0.31 4.31 -12.77
CA ALA A 96 -1.65 4.87 -12.97
C ALA A 96 -1.69 6.40 -12.86
N ILE A 97 -0.93 7.00 -11.94
CA ILE A 97 -0.84 8.47 -11.82
C ILE A 97 -0.31 9.08 -13.11
N ALA A 98 0.77 8.55 -13.67
CA ALA A 98 1.33 9.03 -14.93
C ALA A 98 0.37 8.85 -16.11
N LEU A 99 -0.34 7.74 -16.18
CA LEU A 99 -1.33 7.46 -17.23
C LEU A 99 -2.60 8.32 -17.08
N ALA A 100 -3.03 8.60 -15.84
CA ALA A 100 -4.23 9.43 -15.59
C ALA A 100 -4.05 10.86 -16.09
N GLU A 101 -2.83 11.39 -16.06
CA GLU A 101 -2.49 12.72 -16.56
C GLU A 101 -2.36 12.78 -18.09
N SER A 102 -2.15 11.64 -18.76
CA SER A 102 -1.93 11.59 -20.20
C SER A 102 -3.23 11.72 -21.01
N PRO A 103 -3.39 12.77 -21.85
CA PRO A 103 -4.58 12.93 -22.69
C PRO A 103 -4.74 11.84 -23.77
N SER A 104 -3.63 11.23 -24.18
CA SER A 104 -3.63 10.17 -25.20
C SER A 104 -3.93 8.79 -24.66
N PHE A 105 -3.87 8.61 -23.34
CA PHE A 105 -4.17 7.33 -22.73
C PHE A 105 -5.66 7.20 -22.45
N LYS A 106 -6.31 6.29 -23.17
CA LYS A 106 -7.72 5.89 -22.99
C LYS A 106 -8.66 7.06 -22.62
N PRO A 107 -8.90 8.01 -23.53
CA PRO A 107 -9.73 9.18 -23.26
C PRO A 107 -11.18 8.83 -22.88
N GLU A 108 -11.64 7.63 -23.25
CA GLU A 108 -12.95 7.09 -22.86
C GLU A 108 -13.11 6.84 -21.35
N LEU A 109 -12.00 6.80 -20.59
CA LEU A 109 -12.02 6.63 -19.13
C LEU A 109 -12.24 7.94 -18.36
N GLY A 110 -12.56 9.03 -19.04
CA GLY A 110 -12.84 10.33 -18.43
C GLY A 110 -11.74 11.36 -18.69
N GLU A 111 -12.00 12.58 -18.20
CA GLU A 111 -11.03 13.69 -18.32
C GLU A 111 -9.77 13.42 -17.54
N THR A 112 -8.63 13.86 -18.09
CA THR A 112 -7.33 13.71 -17.43
C THR A 112 -7.30 14.38 -16.06
N TRP A 113 -6.51 13.78 -15.17
CA TRP A 113 -6.29 14.33 -13.85
C TRP A 113 -4.82 14.25 -13.45
N SER A 114 -4.28 15.36 -12.92
CA SER A 114 -2.92 15.43 -12.39
C SER A 114 -2.97 15.44 -10.86
N VAL A 115 -2.33 14.44 -10.26
CA VAL A 115 -2.22 14.33 -8.80
C VAL A 115 -1.16 15.32 -8.31
N ALA A 116 -1.53 16.21 -7.38
CA ALA A 116 -0.62 17.27 -6.91
C ALA A 116 0.51 16.75 -6.01
N LYS A 117 0.24 15.72 -5.20
CA LYS A 117 1.21 15.13 -4.27
C LYS A 117 1.04 13.62 -4.15
N VAL A 118 2.18 12.93 -4.12
CA VAL A 118 2.23 11.49 -3.83
C VAL A 118 3.07 11.29 -2.58
N TYR A 119 2.55 10.57 -1.61
CA TYR A 119 3.26 10.17 -0.40
C TYR A 119 3.49 8.67 -0.39
N TRP A 120 4.68 8.28 0.01
CA TRP A 120 5.02 6.89 0.31
C TRP A 120 5.09 6.68 1.81
N THR A 121 4.56 5.56 2.27
CA THR A 121 4.77 5.14 3.65
C THR A 121 6.24 4.83 3.89
N ALA A 122 6.74 5.15 5.08
CA ALA A 122 8.12 4.91 5.45
C ALA A 122 8.23 4.48 6.91
N PHE A 123 9.23 3.68 7.22
CA PHE A 123 9.56 3.26 8.57
C PHE A 123 10.86 3.96 9.03
N PRO A 124 10.77 5.09 9.77
CA PRO A 124 11.95 5.79 10.26
C PRO A 124 12.78 4.89 11.17
N LYS A 125 14.09 4.85 10.94
CA LYS A 125 15.02 4.01 11.71
C LYS A 125 14.96 4.30 13.20
N SER A 126 14.85 5.58 13.59
CA SER A 126 14.71 5.97 14.99
C SER A 126 13.49 5.32 15.67
N ARG A 127 12.36 5.22 14.97
CA ARG A 127 11.15 4.59 15.50
C ARG A 127 11.27 3.08 15.65
N ILE A 128 11.98 2.44 14.73
CA ILE A 128 12.28 1.00 14.82
C ILE A 128 13.16 0.73 16.04
N VAL A 129 14.24 1.50 16.21
CA VAL A 129 15.12 1.42 17.39
C VAL A 129 14.35 1.60 18.69
N GLU A 130 13.47 2.62 18.74
CA GLU A 130 12.61 2.85 19.91
C GLU A 130 11.69 1.65 20.18
N GLY A 131 11.07 1.10 19.15
CA GLY A 131 10.18 -0.06 19.26
C GLY A 131 10.92 -1.31 19.77
N ILE A 132 12.08 -1.64 19.20
CA ILE A 132 12.92 -2.77 19.64
C ILE A 132 13.37 -2.57 21.10
N THR A 133 13.75 -1.36 21.47
CA THR A 133 14.15 -1.05 22.83
C THR A 133 13.01 -1.33 23.82
N LYS A 134 11.81 -0.84 23.53
CA LYS A 134 10.62 -1.08 24.35
C LYS A 134 10.27 -2.57 24.47
N LEU A 135 10.37 -3.32 23.37
CA LEU A 135 10.13 -4.76 23.39
C LEU A 135 11.13 -5.47 24.33
N LYS A 136 12.42 -5.11 24.28
CA LYS A 136 13.44 -5.65 25.18
C LYS A 136 13.16 -5.30 26.66
N GLU A 137 12.72 -4.07 26.93
CA GLU A 137 12.37 -3.63 28.29
C GLU A 137 11.21 -4.43 28.91
N ILE A 138 10.24 -4.86 28.11
CA ILE A 138 9.12 -5.69 28.59
C ILE A 138 9.44 -7.20 28.59
N GLY A 139 10.66 -7.58 28.19
CA GLY A 139 11.10 -8.97 28.15
C GLY A 139 10.50 -9.76 26.97
N ASP A 140 10.18 -9.09 25.86
CA ASP A 140 9.70 -9.74 24.64
C ASP A 140 10.85 -10.58 24.02
N GLU A 141 10.58 -11.86 23.75
CA GLU A 141 11.53 -12.80 23.15
C GLU A 141 11.29 -13.03 21.65
N SER A 142 10.50 -12.18 20.99
CA SER A 142 10.25 -12.29 19.56
C SER A 142 11.52 -12.08 18.74
N GLU A 143 11.54 -12.63 17.55
CA GLU A 143 12.62 -12.41 16.58
C GLU A 143 12.85 -10.93 16.32
N PHE A 144 11.77 -10.14 16.22
CA PHE A 144 11.85 -8.70 15.98
C PHE A 144 12.54 -7.96 17.14
N ALA A 145 12.29 -8.34 18.40
CA ALA A 145 12.96 -7.76 19.56
C ALA A 145 14.48 -8.03 19.57
N SER A 146 14.94 -9.10 18.90
CA SER A 146 16.35 -9.49 18.81
C SER A 146 17.08 -8.97 17.57
N MET A 147 16.36 -8.38 16.61
CA MET A 147 16.96 -7.84 15.38
C MET A 147 17.92 -6.68 15.66
N ASP A 148 18.99 -6.61 14.86
CA ASP A 148 19.80 -5.40 14.77
C ASP A 148 19.08 -4.37 13.91
N PRO A 149 18.78 -3.16 14.40
CA PRO A 149 18.13 -2.13 13.60
C PRO A 149 18.88 -1.75 12.32
N ASP A 150 20.20 -1.97 12.27
CA ASP A 150 21.03 -1.72 11.09
C ASP A 150 20.83 -2.76 9.98
N ASP A 151 20.36 -3.95 10.33
CA ASP A 151 20.10 -5.05 9.40
C ASP A 151 18.66 -5.09 8.90
N ILE A 152 17.80 -4.16 9.34
CA ILE A 152 16.40 -4.13 8.92
C ILE A 152 16.28 -3.48 7.53
N PRO A 153 15.94 -4.25 6.47
CA PRO A 153 16.05 -3.80 5.08
C PRO A 153 15.01 -2.71 4.70
N PHE A 154 13.96 -2.56 5.50
CA PHE A 154 12.90 -1.59 5.27
C PHE A 154 13.01 -0.33 6.15
N ALA A 155 14.03 -0.27 7.00
CA ALA A 155 14.31 0.93 7.79
C ALA A 155 14.90 2.02 6.90
N VAL A 156 14.35 3.22 6.95
CA VAL A 156 14.87 4.37 6.22
C VAL A 156 15.50 5.37 7.16
N ASP A 157 16.52 6.08 6.69
CA ASP A 157 17.15 7.17 7.44
C ASP A 157 16.12 8.27 7.73
N ASP A 158 16.09 8.78 8.96
CA ASP A 158 15.15 9.82 9.38
C ASP A 158 15.26 11.10 8.53
N SER A 159 16.41 11.37 7.95
CA SER A 159 16.64 12.53 7.09
C SER A 159 15.87 12.52 5.76
N VAL A 160 15.41 11.33 5.30
CA VAL A 160 14.58 11.23 4.09
C VAL A 160 13.09 11.39 4.37
N ILE A 161 12.68 11.44 5.64
CA ILE A 161 11.29 11.63 6.03
C ILE A 161 10.89 13.09 5.80
N THR A 162 9.99 13.32 4.87
CA THR A 162 9.54 14.67 4.50
C THR A 162 8.28 15.12 5.21
N THR A 163 7.51 14.18 5.74
CA THR A 163 6.20 14.46 6.33
C THR A 163 5.90 13.47 7.45
N VAL A 164 5.49 14.00 8.59
CA VAL A 164 5.01 13.21 9.73
C VAL A 164 3.57 13.63 10.02
N ILE A 165 2.68 12.65 10.13
CA ILE A 165 1.29 12.86 10.52
C ILE A 165 1.16 12.44 11.99
N ASP A 166 0.80 13.39 12.86
CA ASP A 166 0.54 13.13 14.28
C ASP A 166 -0.82 12.42 14.42
N GLY A 167 -0.78 11.16 14.84
CA GLY A 167 -1.96 10.34 15.09
C GLY A 167 -2.39 10.32 16.58
N ALA A 168 -1.73 11.06 17.47
CA ALA A 168 -1.99 10.99 18.92
C ALA A 168 -3.43 11.31 19.31
N ALA A 169 -4.16 12.09 18.50
CA ALA A 169 -5.57 12.40 18.74
C ALA A 169 -6.53 11.22 18.46
N PHE A 170 -6.04 10.12 17.88
CA PHE A 170 -6.85 8.96 17.49
C PHE A 170 -6.51 7.69 18.28
N THR A 171 -5.71 7.79 19.34
CA THR A 171 -5.31 6.70 20.24
C THR A 171 -6.04 6.75 21.58
#